data_36b3f4c4b83d02cb498450eafaa6544d
#
_entry.id   36b3f4c4b83d02cb498450eafaa6544d
#
_cell.length_a   1.000
_cell.length_b   1.000
_cell.length_c   1.000
_cell.angle_alpha   90.00
_cell.angle_beta   90.00
_cell.angle_gamma   90.00
#
_symmetry.space_group_name_H-M   'P 1'
#
loop_
_entity.id
_entity.type
_entity.pdbx_description
1 polymer ?
#
loop_
_entity_poly.entity_id
_entity_poly.type
_entity_poly.pdbx_seq_one_letter_code
_entity_poly.pdbx_strand_id
1 'polypeptide(L)'
;MIETHCFNAFRNADWLQLAWFPWLNYANGLVAPSFLFIAGYVQGHALRRVWERGEWVRIGKSRVIRLVLVFALGYALRLPLVAWVGGTESFVSVLVRWLCTVDVLSCLAVSLAMLLALGRICRNSRQFDLLACVFAIGAVALAPLATSWTQGNPFSSLVLTWTNGSYGALFPLLPWFGFVALGAVFARWRGRVGIFMMGAAAAWLALWLLPEISGNTPHAQPGFFLERLCWVLLLGAGFASCRPLAQMKLLHFVGKNSLGLYVIHLQIIYSVLLNLSGFKNMTSASAVWISLPITLLGSLGAAWLMSHYVYPKILKRHSA
;
A
#
# COMPACT_ATOMS: atom_id res chain seq x y z
N MET A 1 0.53 7.81 -7.25
CA MET A 1 -0.79 7.64 -6.55
C MET A 1 -1.82 8.69 -6.94
N ILE A 2 -1.55 9.99 -6.82
CA ILE A 2 -2.52 11.04 -7.20
C ILE A 2 -2.93 10.89 -8.66
N GLU A 3 -1.95 10.81 -9.54
CA GLU A 3 -2.13 10.58 -10.96
C GLU A 3 -2.97 9.30 -11.22
N THR A 4 -2.59 8.17 -10.64
CA THR A 4 -3.32 6.89 -10.76
C THR A 4 -4.81 7.04 -10.42
N HIS A 5 -5.11 7.74 -9.33
CA HIS A 5 -6.50 7.94 -8.92
C HIS A 5 -7.25 8.92 -9.80
N CYS A 6 -6.61 9.99 -10.30
CA CYS A 6 -7.23 10.89 -11.29
C CYS A 6 -7.59 10.13 -12.58
N PHE A 7 -6.64 9.35 -13.12
CA PHE A 7 -6.90 8.53 -14.29
C PHE A 7 -8.00 7.50 -14.06
N ASN A 8 -7.99 6.81 -12.94
CA ASN A 8 -9.02 5.81 -12.62
C ASN A 8 -10.41 6.41 -12.40
N ALA A 9 -10.50 7.63 -11.83
CA ALA A 9 -11.77 8.29 -11.57
C ALA A 9 -12.44 8.83 -12.84
N PHE A 10 -11.64 9.35 -13.80
CA PHE A 10 -12.13 10.07 -14.97
C PHE A 10 -11.86 9.37 -16.31
N ARG A 11 -11.34 8.13 -16.30
CA ARG A 11 -11.10 7.37 -17.54
C ARG A 11 -12.41 6.98 -18.22
N ASN A 12 -12.36 6.91 -19.55
CA ASN A 12 -13.40 6.30 -20.38
C ASN A 12 -12.82 5.11 -21.19
N ALA A 13 -13.67 4.44 -21.96
CA ALA A 13 -13.30 3.28 -22.77
C ALA A 13 -12.26 3.62 -23.88
N ASP A 14 -12.28 4.85 -24.39
CA ASP A 14 -11.39 5.27 -25.50
C ASP A 14 -9.92 5.28 -25.07
N TRP A 15 -9.64 5.55 -23.78
CA TRP A 15 -8.28 5.57 -23.25
C TRP A 15 -7.62 4.19 -23.27
N LEU A 16 -8.42 3.11 -23.15
CA LEU A 16 -7.91 1.74 -23.19
C LEU A 16 -7.28 1.39 -24.56
N GLN A 17 -7.65 2.13 -25.60
CA GLN A 17 -7.14 1.93 -26.97
C GLN A 17 -5.91 2.78 -27.29
N LEU A 18 -5.53 3.69 -26.40
CA LEU A 18 -4.34 4.53 -26.62
C LEU A 18 -3.05 3.75 -26.37
N ALA A 19 -2.11 3.79 -27.31
CA ALA A 19 -0.88 3.00 -27.27
C ALA A 19 -0.01 3.22 -26.03
N TRP A 20 -0.07 4.40 -25.42
CA TRP A 20 0.70 4.71 -24.21
C TRP A 20 0.00 4.30 -22.92
N PHE A 21 -1.32 4.09 -22.93
CA PHE A 21 -2.11 3.81 -21.74
C PHE A 21 -1.73 2.49 -21.02
N PRO A 22 -1.44 1.37 -21.71
CA PRO A 22 -0.95 0.16 -21.06
C PRO A 22 0.33 0.37 -20.25
N TRP A 23 1.26 1.18 -20.76
CA TRP A 23 2.50 1.51 -20.07
C TRP A 23 2.26 2.34 -18.80
N LEU A 24 1.38 3.33 -18.88
CA LEU A 24 0.96 4.11 -17.72
C LEU A 24 0.28 3.22 -16.68
N ASN A 25 -0.67 2.39 -17.10
CA ASN A 25 -1.37 1.47 -16.20
C ASN A 25 -0.41 0.46 -15.56
N TYR A 26 0.60 0.01 -16.31
CA TYR A 26 1.67 -0.83 -15.77
C TYR A 26 2.47 -0.10 -14.68
N ALA A 27 2.91 1.13 -14.94
CA ALA A 27 3.62 1.96 -13.97
C ALA A 27 2.77 2.24 -12.72
N ASN A 28 1.48 2.51 -12.90
CA ASN A 28 0.51 2.68 -11.82
C ASN A 28 0.39 1.43 -10.94
N GLY A 29 0.51 0.25 -11.52
CA GLY A 29 0.56 -1.02 -10.80
C GLY A 29 1.78 -1.19 -9.88
N LEU A 30 2.82 -0.34 -9.97
CA LEU A 30 3.98 -0.36 -9.07
C LEU A 30 3.76 0.46 -7.78
N VAL A 31 2.76 1.32 -7.74
CA VAL A 31 2.54 2.26 -6.63
C VAL A 31 2.27 1.53 -5.31
N ALA A 32 1.33 0.59 -5.29
CA ALA A 32 0.97 -0.15 -4.10
C ALA A 32 2.10 -1.08 -3.60
N PRO A 33 2.75 -1.90 -4.46
CA PRO A 33 3.93 -2.68 -4.07
C PRO A 33 5.04 -1.81 -3.46
N SER A 34 5.35 -0.67 -4.07
CA SER A 34 6.36 0.27 -3.59
C SER A 34 6.00 0.83 -2.21
N PHE A 35 4.74 1.25 -2.03
CA PHE A 35 4.26 1.78 -0.77
C PHE A 35 4.35 0.77 0.37
N LEU A 36 3.90 -0.46 0.13
CA LEU A 36 3.96 -1.56 1.09
C LEU A 36 5.42 -1.94 1.43
N PHE A 37 6.27 -2.05 0.41
CA PHE A 37 7.69 -2.35 0.59
C PHE A 37 8.41 -1.28 1.42
N ILE A 38 8.20 0.01 1.11
CA ILE A 38 8.81 1.13 1.84
C ILE A 38 8.33 1.16 3.29
N ALA A 39 7.05 0.91 3.54
CA ALA A 39 6.52 0.85 4.90
C ALA A 39 7.16 -0.27 5.71
N GLY A 40 7.31 -1.46 5.13
CA GLY A 40 8.06 -2.57 5.71
C GLY A 40 9.52 -2.21 5.97
N TYR A 41 10.18 -1.56 5.01
CA TYR A 41 11.56 -1.10 5.12
C TYR A 41 11.76 -0.15 6.31
N VAL A 42 10.88 0.84 6.47
CA VAL A 42 10.93 1.78 7.59
C VAL A 42 10.71 1.06 8.93
N GLN A 43 9.74 0.15 8.99
CA GLN A 43 9.47 -0.65 10.19
C GLN A 43 10.65 -1.56 10.54
N GLY A 44 11.22 -2.27 9.56
CA GLY A 44 12.38 -3.13 9.76
C GLY A 44 13.60 -2.35 10.25
N HIS A 45 13.82 -1.15 9.71
CA HIS A 45 14.88 -0.27 10.20
C HIS A 45 14.64 0.17 11.65
N ALA A 46 13.42 0.51 12.01
CA ALA A 46 13.07 0.89 13.38
C ALA A 46 13.25 -0.27 14.37
N LEU A 47 12.91 -1.50 13.98
CA LEU A 47 13.12 -2.69 14.81
C LEU A 47 14.60 -3.00 15.02
N ARG A 48 15.43 -2.89 13.96
CA ARG A 48 16.89 -3.13 14.06
C ARG A 48 17.57 -2.18 15.04
N ARG A 49 17.18 -0.90 15.05
CA ARG A 49 17.72 0.08 16.01
C ARG A 49 17.46 -0.31 17.47
N VAL A 50 16.40 -1.07 17.75
CA VAL A 50 16.11 -1.56 19.10
C VAL A 50 17.10 -2.67 19.46
N TRP A 51 17.31 -3.66 18.58
CA TRP A 51 18.27 -4.74 18.81
C TRP A 51 19.73 -4.27 18.83
N GLU A 52 20.10 -3.27 18.04
CA GLU A 52 21.44 -2.65 18.06
C GLU A 52 21.75 -2.01 19.41
N ARG A 53 20.73 -1.60 20.17
CA ARG A 53 20.86 -1.10 21.53
C ARG A 53 20.82 -2.19 22.61
N GLY A 54 20.73 -3.45 22.20
CA GLY A 54 20.57 -4.57 23.13
C GLY A 54 19.20 -4.65 23.81
N GLU A 55 18.21 -3.91 23.29
CA GLU A 55 16.88 -3.82 23.87
C GLU A 55 15.91 -4.82 23.25
N TRP A 56 14.89 -5.20 24.03
CA TRP A 56 13.76 -5.97 23.51
C TRP A 56 12.74 -5.05 22.82
N VAL A 57 12.17 -5.56 21.72
CA VAL A 57 11.09 -4.85 21.04
C VAL A 57 9.85 -4.79 21.95
N ARG A 58 9.49 -3.57 22.36
CA ARG A 58 8.29 -3.31 23.15
C ARG A 58 7.17 -2.81 22.27
N ILE A 59 5.97 -3.36 22.47
CA ILE A 59 4.76 -2.89 21.78
C ILE A 59 4.13 -1.79 22.63
N GLY A 60 4.56 -0.55 22.42
CA GLY A 60 4.03 0.61 23.14
C GLY A 60 2.62 1.01 22.65
N LYS A 61 1.80 1.56 23.57
CA LYS A 61 0.42 2.01 23.29
C LYS A 61 0.35 2.94 22.05
N SER A 62 1.29 3.86 21.89
CA SER A 62 1.30 4.79 20.75
C SER A 62 1.48 4.11 19.40
N ARG A 63 2.21 2.99 19.33
CA ARG A 63 2.36 2.19 18.10
C ARG A 63 1.06 1.46 17.78
N VAL A 64 0.44 0.85 18.77
CA VAL A 64 -0.85 0.18 18.61
C VAL A 64 -1.92 1.17 18.14
N ILE A 65 -2.04 2.31 18.80
CA ILE A 65 -2.99 3.36 18.42
C ILE A 65 -2.79 3.79 16.96
N ARG A 66 -1.54 4.00 16.51
CA ARG A 66 -1.27 4.36 15.11
C ARG A 66 -1.70 3.27 14.13
N LEU A 67 -1.44 2.00 14.44
CA LEU A 67 -1.87 0.89 13.58
C LEU A 67 -3.41 0.79 13.52
N VAL A 68 -4.08 0.93 14.67
CA VAL A 68 -5.55 0.95 14.76
C VAL A 68 -6.12 2.14 13.97
N LEU A 69 -5.51 3.32 14.07
CA LEU A 69 -5.94 4.50 13.32
C LEU A 69 -5.76 4.30 11.80
N VAL A 70 -4.64 3.74 11.35
CA VAL A 70 -4.42 3.45 9.92
C VAL A 70 -5.42 2.41 9.43
N PHE A 71 -5.69 1.37 10.22
CA PHE A 71 -6.69 0.35 9.93
C PHE A 71 -8.10 0.95 9.81
N ALA A 72 -8.53 1.70 10.83
CA ALA A 72 -9.82 2.37 10.86
C ALA A 72 -9.98 3.37 9.71
N LEU A 73 -8.90 4.07 9.35
CA LEU A 73 -8.90 5.02 8.25
C LEU A 73 -9.12 4.31 6.90
N GLY A 74 -8.52 3.12 6.69
CA GLY A 74 -8.77 2.32 5.48
C GLY A 74 -10.25 1.99 5.30
N TYR A 75 -10.93 1.60 6.38
CA TYR A 75 -12.38 1.36 6.34
C TYR A 75 -13.20 2.64 6.22
N ALA A 76 -12.80 3.71 6.93
CA ALA A 76 -13.51 4.99 6.89
C ALA A 76 -13.52 5.62 5.50
N LEU A 77 -12.43 5.49 4.74
CA LEU A 77 -12.36 5.98 3.36
C LEU A 77 -13.31 5.27 2.39
N ARG A 78 -13.80 4.10 2.77
CA ARG A 78 -14.68 3.26 1.96
C ARG A 78 -16.07 3.08 2.56
N LEU A 79 -16.47 3.98 3.48
CA LEU A 79 -17.80 3.93 4.07
C LEU A 79 -18.89 4.07 2.98
N PRO A 80 -19.82 3.11 2.88
CA PRO A 80 -20.84 3.10 1.84
C PRO A 80 -22.06 3.97 2.21
N LEU A 81 -21.82 5.24 2.56
CA LEU A 81 -22.86 6.14 3.05
C LEU A 81 -24.03 6.29 2.08
N VAL A 82 -23.73 6.39 0.78
CA VAL A 82 -24.76 6.53 -0.26
C VAL A 82 -25.63 5.28 -0.36
N ALA A 83 -25.04 4.09 -0.26
CA ALA A 83 -25.78 2.83 -0.31
C ALA A 83 -26.69 2.65 0.92
N TRP A 84 -26.23 3.11 2.09
CA TRP A 84 -27.05 3.07 3.31
C TRP A 84 -28.22 4.06 3.30
N VAL A 85 -28.00 5.27 2.79
CA VAL A 85 -29.03 6.31 2.71
C VAL A 85 -30.02 6.02 1.56
N GLY A 86 -29.53 5.45 0.44
CA GLY A 86 -30.34 5.16 -0.74
C GLY A 86 -31.32 3.99 -0.58
N GLY A 87 -31.16 3.13 0.44
CA GLY A 87 -32.13 2.10 0.83
C GLY A 87 -32.43 1.01 -0.21
N THR A 88 -31.60 0.90 -1.28
CA THR A 88 -31.84 -0.05 -2.39
C THR A 88 -31.42 -1.49 -2.06
N GLU A 89 -30.58 -1.67 -1.05
CA GLU A 89 -30.09 -2.97 -0.61
C GLU A 89 -30.28 -3.15 0.90
N SER A 90 -30.29 -4.40 1.37
CA SER A 90 -30.37 -4.65 2.81
C SER A 90 -29.12 -4.12 3.54
N PHE A 91 -29.32 -3.52 4.71
CA PHE A 91 -28.23 -3.01 5.54
C PHE A 91 -27.14 -4.06 5.80
N VAL A 92 -27.55 -5.30 6.04
CA VAL A 92 -26.62 -6.42 6.31
C VAL A 92 -25.75 -6.73 5.09
N SER A 93 -26.30 -6.76 3.87
CA SER A 93 -25.52 -7.04 2.67
C SER A 93 -24.52 -5.94 2.38
N VAL A 94 -24.88 -4.68 2.57
CA VAL A 94 -23.98 -3.53 2.42
C VAL A 94 -22.86 -3.59 3.48
N LEU A 95 -23.21 -3.90 4.73
CA LEU A 95 -22.25 -4.02 5.83
C LEU A 95 -21.24 -5.15 5.57
N VAL A 96 -21.70 -6.34 5.18
CA VAL A 96 -20.82 -7.47 4.87
C VAL A 96 -19.87 -7.12 3.72
N ARG A 97 -20.39 -6.55 2.64
CA ARG A 97 -19.58 -6.12 1.50
C ARG A 97 -18.53 -5.08 1.91
N TRP A 98 -18.91 -4.11 2.72
CA TRP A 98 -17.98 -3.11 3.25
C TRP A 98 -16.90 -3.74 4.13
N LEU A 99 -17.23 -4.65 5.03
CA LEU A 99 -16.26 -5.38 5.85
C LEU A 99 -15.33 -6.27 5.02
N CYS A 100 -15.81 -6.79 3.88
CA CYS A 100 -15.01 -7.53 2.92
C CYS A 100 -14.11 -6.65 2.04
N THR A 101 -14.26 -5.33 2.06
CA THR A 101 -13.43 -4.44 1.24
C THR A 101 -12.10 -4.17 1.94
N VAL A 102 -11.10 -5.02 1.71
CA VAL A 102 -9.73 -4.80 2.23
C VAL A 102 -9.00 -3.83 1.32
N ASP A 103 -8.73 -2.62 1.84
CA ASP A 103 -7.94 -1.59 1.15
C ASP A 103 -6.46 -1.67 1.53
N VAL A 104 -5.62 -0.96 0.78
CA VAL A 104 -4.17 -0.92 0.99
C VAL A 104 -3.78 -0.47 2.41
N LEU A 105 -4.52 0.47 3.02
CA LEU A 105 -4.25 0.91 4.40
C LEU A 105 -4.58 -0.17 5.42
N SER A 106 -5.70 -0.88 5.25
CA SER A 106 -6.09 -1.99 6.14
C SER A 106 -5.09 -3.14 6.03
N CYS A 107 -4.70 -3.52 4.81
CA CYS A 107 -3.65 -4.51 4.55
C CYS A 107 -2.32 -4.08 5.18
N LEU A 108 -1.92 -2.82 5.00
CA LEU A 108 -0.70 -2.26 5.56
C LEU A 108 -0.71 -2.32 7.09
N ALA A 109 -1.79 -1.89 7.73
CA ALA A 109 -1.90 -1.87 9.20
C ALA A 109 -1.73 -3.28 9.78
N VAL A 110 -2.43 -4.27 9.21
CA VAL A 110 -2.31 -5.67 9.63
C VAL A 110 -0.91 -6.21 9.36
N SER A 111 -0.35 -5.95 8.19
CA SER A 111 1.01 -6.38 7.84
C SER A 111 2.08 -5.80 8.77
N LEU A 112 1.99 -4.53 9.12
CA LEU A 112 2.89 -3.89 10.08
C LEU A 112 2.69 -4.42 11.50
N ALA A 113 1.44 -4.75 11.90
CA ALA A 113 1.15 -5.40 13.18
C ALA A 113 1.78 -6.79 13.24
N MET A 114 1.68 -7.58 12.16
CA MET A 114 2.34 -8.89 12.06
C MET A 114 3.86 -8.77 12.18
N LEU A 115 4.48 -7.82 11.49
CA LEU A 115 5.94 -7.58 11.61
C LEU A 115 6.32 -7.12 13.03
N LEU A 116 5.50 -6.31 13.69
CA LEU A 116 5.75 -5.88 15.06
C LEU A 116 5.64 -7.04 16.04
N ALA A 117 4.64 -7.91 15.87
CA ALA A 117 4.49 -9.14 16.65
C ALA A 117 5.68 -10.08 16.42
N LEU A 118 6.09 -10.27 15.17
CA LEU A 118 7.29 -11.03 14.82
C LEU A 118 8.55 -10.46 15.47
N GLY A 119 8.73 -9.14 15.41
CA GLY A 119 9.83 -8.46 16.07
C GLY A 119 9.83 -8.62 17.59
N ARG A 120 8.65 -8.75 18.21
CA ARG A 120 8.52 -8.99 19.66
C ARG A 120 8.92 -10.41 20.07
N ILE A 121 8.71 -11.38 19.19
CA ILE A 121 9.05 -12.80 19.42
C ILE A 121 10.54 -13.05 19.16
N CYS A 122 11.13 -12.38 18.16
CA CYS A 122 12.53 -12.55 17.78
C CYS A 122 13.48 -11.91 18.79
N ARG A 123 14.56 -12.66 19.11
CA ARG A 123 15.62 -12.19 20.00
C ARG A 123 16.63 -11.27 19.32
N ASN A 124 16.77 -11.37 18.01
CA ASN A 124 17.76 -10.62 17.24
C ASN A 124 17.28 -10.40 15.79
N SER A 125 17.99 -9.52 15.09
CA SER A 125 17.67 -9.17 13.71
C SER A 125 17.81 -10.32 12.71
N ARG A 126 18.68 -11.31 12.98
CA ARG A 126 18.86 -12.46 12.07
C ARG A 126 17.66 -13.40 12.12
N GLN A 127 17.15 -13.70 13.31
CA GLN A 127 15.91 -14.48 13.48
C GLN A 127 14.73 -13.79 12.83
N PHE A 128 14.61 -12.48 13.03
CA PHE A 128 13.56 -11.69 12.40
C PHE A 128 13.64 -11.75 10.88
N ASP A 129 14.82 -11.56 10.29
CA ASP A 129 15.01 -11.60 8.84
C ASP A 129 14.64 -12.97 8.27
N LEU A 130 15.09 -14.05 8.93
CA LEU A 130 14.77 -15.41 8.51
C LEU A 130 13.26 -15.66 8.53
N LEU A 131 12.59 -15.36 9.64
CA LEU A 131 11.16 -15.57 9.76
C LEU A 131 10.37 -14.66 8.82
N ALA A 132 10.79 -13.40 8.65
CA ALA A 132 10.15 -12.49 7.70
C ALA A 132 10.27 -13.00 6.26
N CYS A 133 11.43 -13.56 5.87
CA CYS A 133 11.61 -14.23 4.58
C CYS A 133 10.69 -15.46 4.45
N VAL A 134 10.64 -16.32 5.46
CA VAL A 134 9.75 -17.52 5.45
C VAL A 134 8.28 -17.11 5.29
N PHE A 135 7.83 -16.11 6.04
CA PHE A 135 6.47 -15.61 5.92
C PHE A 135 6.22 -14.91 4.57
N ALA A 136 7.20 -14.20 4.02
CA ALA A 136 7.06 -13.60 2.69
C ALA A 136 6.91 -14.66 1.61
N ILE A 137 7.80 -15.67 1.61
CA ILE A 137 7.74 -16.79 0.67
C ILE A 137 6.43 -17.57 0.85
N GLY A 138 6.03 -17.83 2.09
CA GLY A 138 4.76 -18.48 2.41
C GLY A 138 3.56 -17.70 1.88
N ALA A 139 3.53 -16.38 2.07
CA ALA A 139 2.45 -15.53 1.56
C ALA A 139 2.35 -15.57 0.03
N VAL A 140 3.48 -15.60 -0.68
CA VAL A 140 3.53 -15.68 -2.14
C VAL A 140 3.14 -17.08 -2.64
N ALA A 141 3.68 -18.14 -2.03
CA ALA A 141 3.43 -19.51 -2.44
C ALA A 141 1.98 -19.96 -2.14
N LEU A 142 1.39 -19.47 -1.04
CA LEU A 142 0.02 -19.81 -0.66
C LEU A 142 -1.03 -18.99 -1.43
N ALA A 143 -0.66 -17.88 -2.07
CA ALA A 143 -1.63 -17.02 -2.76
C ALA A 143 -2.42 -17.76 -3.86
N PRO A 144 -1.80 -18.55 -4.77
CA PRO A 144 -2.55 -19.34 -5.76
C PRO A 144 -3.46 -20.39 -5.14
N LEU A 145 -2.99 -21.05 -4.07
CA LEU A 145 -3.78 -22.06 -3.36
C LEU A 145 -4.99 -21.43 -2.67
N ALA A 146 -4.80 -20.25 -2.06
CA ALA A 146 -5.88 -19.54 -1.41
C ALA A 146 -6.99 -19.09 -2.39
N THR A 147 -6.68 -18.86 -3.66
CA THR A 147 -7.69 -18.52 -4.67
C THR A 147 -8.60 -19.71 -5.02
N SER A 148 -8.13 -20.95 -4.84
CA SER A 148 -8.94 -22.15 -5.03
C SER A 148 -9.86 -22.46 -3.85
N TRP A 149 -9.62 -21.84 -2.69
CA TRP A 149 -10.48 -22.01 -1.51
C TRP A 149 -11.77 -21.23 -1.73
N THR A 150 -12.76 -21.89 -2.26
CA THR A 150 -14.05 -21.28 -2.52
C THR A 150 -15.11 -21.75 -1.53
N GLN A 151 -15.75 -20.77 -0.88
CA GLN A 151 -17.20 -20.58 -0.85
C GLN A 151 -18.06 -21.54 -0.03
N GLY A 152 -18.94 -20.96 0.76
CA GLY A 152 -20.12 -21.59 1.30
C GLY A 152 -20.73 -20.95 2.53
N ASN A 153 -19.99 -20.10 3.23
CA ASN A 153 -20.44 -19.57 4.51
C ASN A 153 -20.07 -18.07 4.63
N PRO A 154 -20.98 -17.17 5.05
CA PRO A 154 -20.68 -15.76 5.24
C PRO A 154 -19.48 -15.48 6.15
N PHE A 155 -19.24 -16.32 7.15
CA PHE A 155 -18.09 -16.20 8.04
C PHE A 155 -16.78 -16.57 7.33
N SER A 156 -16.80 -17.57 6.44
CA SER A 156 -15.65 -17.90 5.59
C SER A 156 -15.33 -16.76 4.62
N SER A 157 -16.33 -15.98 4.20
CA SER A 157 -16.15 -14.84 3.30
C SER A 157 -15.23 -13.78 3.87
N LEU A 158 -15.36 -13.45 5.17
CA LEU A 158 -14.49 -12.47 5.83
C LEU A 158 -13.04 -12.96 5.90
N VAL A 159 -12.81 -14.23 6.19
CA VAL A 159 -11.45 -14.81 6.23
C VAL A 159 -10.87 -14.91 4.84
N LEU A 160 -11.64 -15.38 3.86
CA LEU A 160 -11.20 -15.54 2.48
C LEU A 160 -10.88 -14.20 1.83
N THR A 161 -11.65 -13.15 2.11
CA THR A 161 -11.37 -11.81 1.57
C THR A 161 -10.03 -11.26 2.02
N TRP A 162 -9.62 -11.54 3.27
CA TRP A 162 -8.32 -11.16 3.79
C TRP A 162 -7.17 -11.99 3.22
N THR A 163 -7.43 -13.20 2.75
CA THR A 163 -6.39 -14.10 2.26
C THR A 163 -6.22 -14.07 0.74
N ASN A 164 -7.31 -14.03 -0.03
CA ASN A 164 -7.25 -14.25 -1.48
C ASN A 164 -7.93 -13.20 -2.35
N GLY A 165 -8.50 -12.13 -1.77
CA GLY A 165 -9.19 -11.10 -2.53
C GLY A 165 -10.59 -11.45 -3.01
N SER A 166 -11.14 -12.59 -2.61
CA SER A 166 -12.56 -12.91 -2.83
C SER A 166 -13.44 -11.82 -2.23
N TYR A 167 -14.63 -11.64 -2.75
CA TYR A 167 -15.62 -10.67 -2.24
C TYR A 167 -15.21 -9.19 -2.35
N GLY A 168 -14.27 -8.84 -3.24
CA GLY A 168 -13.96 -7.45 -3.57
C GLY A 168 -12.79 -6.82 -2.79
N ALA A 169 -12.01 -7.61 -2.06
CA ALA A 169 -10.77 -7.12 -1.47
C ALA A 169 -9.75 -6.77 -2.57
N LEU A 170 -9.26 -5.55 -2.55
CA LEU A 170 -8.27 -5.06 -3.51
C LEU A 170 -6.84 -5.46 -3.11
N PHE A 171 -6.59 -5.58 -1.80
CA PHE A 171 -5.27 -5.84 -1.24
C PHE A 171 -5.35 -6.93 -0.17
N PRO A 172 -5.62 -8.20 -0.53
CA PRO A 172 -5.58 -9.30 0.43
C PRO A 172 -4.15 -9.50 0.97
N LEU A 173 -4.00 -10.12 2.14
CA LEU A 173 -2.68 -10.35 2.72
C LEU A 173 -1.78 -11.21 1.81
N LEU A 174 -2.36 -12.15 1.07
CA LEU A 174 -1.63 -12.98 0.12
C LEU A 174 -1.81 -12.43 -1.32
N PRO A 175 -0.76 -12.04 -2.02
CA PRO A 175 0.68 -12.05 -1.64
C PRO A 175 1.18 -10.71 -1.06
N TRP A 176 0.32 -9.73 -0.80
CA TRP A 176 0.69 -8.33 -0.52
C TRP A 176 1.55 -8.17 0.74
N PHE A 177 1.36 -9.02 1.75
CA PHE A 177 2.23 -9.06 2.94
C PHE A 177 3.70 -9.33 2.57
N GLY A 178 3.96 -10.07 1.51
CA GLY A 178 5.30 -10.37 1.02
C GLY A 178 6.12 -9.11 0.73
N PHE A 179 5.51 -8.06 0.15
CA PHE A 179 6.18 -6.78 -0.08
C PHE A 179 6.60 -6.10 1.23
N VAL A 180 5.71 -6.10 2.23
CA VAL A 180 6.00 -5.51 3.55
C VAL A 180 7.10 -6.28 4.26
N ALA A 181 7.03 -7.61 4.25
CA ALA A 181 8.01 -8.47 4.90
C ALA A 181 9.39 -8.37 4.26
N LEU A 182 9.48 -8.42 2.91
CA LEU A 182 10.76 -8.24 2.22
C LEU A 182 11.30 -6.82 2.36
N GLY A 183 10.45 -5.81 2.36
CA GLY A 183 10.86 -4.45 2.68
C GLY A 183 11.58 -4.38 4.03
N ALA A 184 11.01 -5.03 5.05
CA ALA A 184 11.62 -5.09 6.38
C ALA A 184 12.98 -5.83 6.38
N VAL A 185 13.12 -6.89 5.60
CA VAL A 185 14.40 -7.61 5.43
C VAL A 185 15.44 -6.73 4.74
N PHE A 186 15.07 -6.08 3.62
CA PHE A 186 15.99 -5.21 2.86
C PHE A 186 16.48 -4.00 3.65
N ALA A 187 15.79 -3.59 4.71
CA ALA A 187 16.24 -2.55 5.63
C ALA A 187 17.60 -2.85 6.30
N ARG A 188 18.03 -4.12 6.32
CA ARG A 188 19.35 -4.53 6.79
C ARG A 188 20.48 -3.93 5.96
N TRP A 189 20.27 -3.79 4.67
CA TRP A 189 21.28 -3.36 3.72
C TRP A 189 21.11 -1.91 3.28
N ARG A 190 20.71 -1.06 4.23
CA ARG A 190 20.55 0.37 3.99
C ARG A 190 21.77 0.98 3.31
N GLY A 191 21.54 1.67 2.18
CA GLY A 191 22.59 2.34 1.40
C GLY A 191 23.46 1.41 0.55
N ARG A 192 23.23 0.09 0.57
CA ARG A 192 23.97 -0.88 -0.26
C ARG A 192 23.21 -1.12 -1.57
N VAL A 193 23.36 -0.22 -2.53
CA VAL A 193 22.68 -0.28 -3.85
C VAL A 193 22.85 -1.64 -4.53
N GLY A 194 24.06 -2.23 -4.48
CA GLY A 194 24.34 -3.53 -5.07
C GLY A 194 23.42 -4.66 -4.58
N ILE A 195 23.03 -4.64 -3.30
CA ILE A 195 22.10 -5.67 -2.75
C ILE A 195 20.70 -5.53 -3.37
N PHE A 196 20.22 -4.31 -3.60
CA PHE A 196 18.94 -4.08 -4.27
C PHE A 196 19.02 -4.55 -5.74
N MET A 197 20.12 -4.27 -6.43
CA MET A 197 20.35 -4.75 -7.81
C MET A 197 20.43 -6.28 -7.87
N MET A 198 21.14 -6.90 -6.93
CA MET A 198 21.22 -8.37 -6.85
C MET A 198 19.82 -8.98 -6.57
N GLY A 199 19.06 -8.39 -5.67
CA GLY A 199 17.67 -8.82 -5.39
C GLY A 199 16.78 -8.70 -6.62
N ALA A 200 16.90 -7.60 -7.36
CA ALA A 200 16.16 -7.41 -8.62
C ALA A 200 16.58 -8.45 -9.67
N ALA A 201 17.86 -8.68 -9.83
CA ALA A 201 18.38 -9.70 -10.76
C ALA A 201 17.92 -11.12 -10.37
N ALA A 202 17.89 -11.43 -9.07
CA ALA A 202 17.40 -12.72 -8.58
C ALA A 202 15.90 -12.90 -8.85
N ALA A 203 15.08 -11.85 -8.63
CA ALA A 203 13.65 -11.88 -8.94
C ALA A 203 13.40 -12.04 -10.45
N TRP A 204 14.17 -11.35 -11.27
CA TRP A 204 14.11 -11.47 -12.73
C TRP A 204 14.51 -12.87 -13.21
N LEU A 205 15.61 -13.41 -12.67
CA LEU A 205 16.07 -14.76 -12.99
C LEU A 205 15.02 -15.82 -12.60
N ALA A 206 14.38 -15.65 -11.43
CA ALA A 206 13.31 -16.56 -11.00
C ALA A 206 12.11 -16.53 -11.96
N LEU A 207 11.72 -15.36 -12.49
CA LEU A 207 10.68 -15.25 -13.50
C LEU A 207 11.07 -15.96 -14.81
N TRP A 208 12.33 -15.88 -15.21
CA TRP A 208 12.81 -16.51 -16.42
C TRP A 208 12.93 -18.04 -16.29
N LEU A 209 13.37 -18.54 -15.13
CA LEU A 209 13.52 -19.97 -14.87
C LEU A 209 12.20 -20.68 -14.58
N LEU A 210 11.17 -19.95 -14.14
CA LEU A 210 9.89 -20.50 -13.71
C LEU A 210 8.72 -19.84 -14.46
N PRO A 211 8.64 -19.99 -15.79
CA PRO A 211 7.60 -19.34 -16.59
C PRO A 211 6.18 -19.77 -16.20
N GLU A 212 6.02 -20.96 -15.62
CA GLU A 212 4.73 -21.51 -15.19
C GLU A 212 4.10 -20.74 -14.01
N ILE A 213 4.90 -19.96 -13.27
CA ILE A 213 4.37 -19.12 -12.19
C ILE A 213 3.69 -17.84 -12.69
N SER A 214 3.77 -17.57 -13.99
CA SER A 214 3.16 -16.43 -14.68
C SER A 214 1.78 -16.79 -15.26
N GLY A 215 0.83 -17.12 -14.42
CA GLY A 215 -0.53 -17.53 -14.87
C GLY A 215 -1.51 -16.35 -15.06
N ASN A 216 -2.74 -16.69 -15.48
CA ASN A 216 -3.79 -15.75 -15.91
C ASN A 216 -4.49 -14.94 -14.79
N THR A 217 -4.23 -15.21 -13.51
CA THR A 217 -4.81 -14.45 -12.39
C THR A 217 -3.79 -13.45 -11.83
N PRO A 218 -3.87 -12.17 -12.22
CA PRO A 218 -2.72 -11.24 -12.10
C PRO A 218 -2.20 -11.05 -10.67
N HIS A 219 -3.09 -11.00 -9.67
CA HIS A 219 -2.69 -10.59 -8.32
C HIS A 219 -2.30 -11.74 -7.37
N ALA A 220 -2.75 -12.96 -7.66
CA ALA A 220 -2.48 -14.12 -6.83
C ALA A 220 -1.28 -14.96 -7.30
N GLN A 221 -0.72 -14.64 -8.46
CA GLN A 221 0.38 -15.41 -9.03
C GLN A 221 1.75 -14.97 -8.47
N PRO A 222 2.64 -15.92 -8.15
CA PRO A 222 4.01 -15.61 -7.75
C PRO A 222 4.76 -14.77 -8.79
N GLY A 223 4.48 -14.96 -10.07
CA GLY A 223 5.06 -14.18 -11.17
C GLY A 223 4.73 -12.69 -11.07
N PHE A 224 3.48 -12.33 -10.79
CA PHE A 224 3.10 -10.94 -10.52
C PHE A 224 3.92 -10.34 -9.37
N PHE A 225 4.04 -11.07 -8.28
CA PHE A 225 4.80 -10.61 -7.11
C PHE A 225 6.28 -10.38 -7.45
N LEU A 226 6.94 -11.34 -8.09
CA LEU A 226 8.35 -11.27 -8.45
C LEU A 226 8.64 -10.15 -9.45
N GLU A 227 7.78 -9.98 -10.46
CA GLU A 227 7.89 -8.90 -11.42
C GLU A 227 7.83 -7.53 -10.75
N ARG A 228 6.82 -7.32 -9.90
CA ARG A 228 6.66 -6.05 -9.17
C ARG A 228 7.78 -5.83 -8.17
N LEU A 229 8.23 -6.88 -7.50
CA LEU A 229 9.37 -6.82 -6.59
C LEU A 229 10.65 -6.40 -7.32
N CYS A 230 10.92 -6.97 -8.51
CA CYS A 230 12.06 -6.58 -9.33
C CYS A 230 12.08 -5.06 -9.58
N TRP A 231 10.97 -4.50 -10.06
CA TRP A 231 10.85 -3.06 -10.32
C TRP A 231 10.96 -2.21 -9.05
N VAL A 232 10.35 -2.64 -7.95
CA VAL A 232 10.46 -1.95 -6.65
C VAL A 232 11.91 -1.88 -6.17
N LEU A 233 12.66 -2.97 -6.33
CA LEU A 233 14.07 -3.01 -5.96
C LEU A 233 14.94 -2.16 -6.89
N LEU A 234 14.69 -2.15 -8.21
CA LEU A 234 15.35 -1.28 -9.17
C LEU A 234 15.10 0.20 -8.86
N LEU A 235 13.85 0.58 -8.58
CA LEU A 235 13.51 1.93 -8.16
C LEU A 235 14.22 2.29 -6.85
N GLY A 236 14.25 1.39 -5.88
CA GLY A 236 14.97 1.56 -4.61
C GLY A 236 16.47 1.77 -4.82
N ALA A 237 17.09 1.01 -5.72
CA ALA A 237 18.48 1.18 -6.11
C ALA A 237 18.73 2.54 -6.78
N GLY A 238 17.85 2.95 -7.70
CA GLY A 238 17.92 4.24 -8.38
C GLY A 238 17.85 5.42 -7.40
N PHE A 239 16.87 5.41 -6.49
CA PHE A 239 16.75 6.45 -5.45
C PHE A 239 17.93 6.45 -4.48
N ALA A 240 18.46 5.29 -4.10
CA ALA A 240 19.62 5.18 -3.21
C ALA A 240 20.92 5.68 -3.89
N SER A 241 21.01 5.58 -5.22
CA SER A 241 22.15 6.08 -6.00
C SER A 241 22.10 7.58 -6.23
N CYS A 242 20.90 8.18 -6.22
CA CYS A 242 20.70 9.57 -6.55
C CYS A 242 20.72 10.47 -5.30
N ARG A 243 21.94 10.82 -4.83
CA ARG A 243 22.12 11.68 -3.65
C ARG A 243 21.36 13.02 -3.70
N PRO A 244 21.29 13.76 -4.83
CA PRO A 244 20.53 15.00 -4.89
C PRO A 244 19.04 14.82 -4.56
N LEU A 245 18.41 13.74 -5.03
CA LEU A 245 17.00 13.45 -4.71
C LEU A 245 16.79 13.23 -3.21
N ALA A 246 17.71 12.53 -2.53
CA ALA A 246 17.62 12.28 -1.10
C ALA A 246 17.71 13.56 -0.25
N GLN A 247 18.26 14.66 -0.78
CA GLN A 247 18.43 15.94 -0.11
C GLN A 247 17.30 16.93 -0.42
N MET A 248 16.39 16.61 -1.34
CA MET A 248 15.29 17.52 -1.70
C MET A 248 14.30 17.68 -0.54
N LYS A 249 14.16 18.92 -0.06
CA LYS A 249 13.22 19.29 1.01
C LYS A 249 11.78 18.88 0.70
N LEU A 250 11.38 18.99 -0.57
CA LEU A 250 10.06 18.59 -1.04
C LEU A 250 9.81 17.08 -0.85
N LEU A 251 10.78 16.23 -1.25
CA LEU A 251 10.64 14.78 -1.07
C LEU A 251 10.60 14.37 0.41
N HIS A 252 11.39 15.04 1.23
CA HIS A 252 11.34 14.83 2.68
C HIS A 252 9.98 15.23 3.26
N PHE A 253 9.43 16.37 2.85
CA PHE A 253 8.11 16.84 3.25
C PHE A 253 7.01 15.87 2.82
N VAL A 254 7.01 15.44 1.55
CA VAL A 254 6.04 14.48 1.00
C VAL A 254 6.14 13.13 1.72
N GLY A 255 7.35 12.63 1.95
CA GLY A 255 7.56 11.37 2.67
C GLY A 255 7.04 11.42 4.11
N LYS A 256 7.30 12.52 4.83
CA LYS A 256 6.84 12.71 6.21
C LYS A 256 5.30 12.82 6.31
N ASN A 257 4.66 13.38 5.30
CA ASN A 257 3.21 13.60 5.27
C ASN A 257 2.46 12.62 4.37
N SER A 258 3.09 11.51 3.97
CA SER A 258 2.57 10.59 2.96
C SER A 258 1.18 10.03 3.27
N LEU A 259 0.88 9.70 4.52
CA LEU A 259 -0.45 9.23 4.93
C LEU A 259 -1.51 10.33 4.80
N GLY A 260 -1.19 11.55 5.24
CA GLY A 260 -2.09 12.70 5.08
C GLY A 260 -2.37 13.01 3.62
N LEU A 261 -1.32 13.03 2.79
CA LEU A 261 -1.43 13.20 1.34
C LEU A 261 -2.29 12.09 0.71
N TYR A 262 -2.13 10.84 1.17
CA TYR A 262 -2.95 9.72 0.71
C TYR A 262 -4.44 9.95 0.98
N VAL A 263 -4.80 10.33 2.18
CA VAL A 263 -6.20 10.56 2.55
C VAL A 263 -6.79 11.75 1.80
N ILE A 264 -6.06 12.87 1.80
CA ILE A 264 -6.56 14.14 1.24
C ILE A 264 -6.81 14.03 -0.26
N HIS A 265 -5.87 13.41 -1.03
CA HIS A 265 -6.09 13.33 -2.49
C HIS A 265 -7.28 12.45 -2.85
N LEU A 266 -7.53 11.36 -2.09
CA LEU A 266 -8.72 10.54 -2.31
C LEU A 266 -10.01 11.33 -2.04
N GLN A 267 -10.03 12.13 -0.97
CA GLN A 267 -11.19 12.97 -0.66
C GLN A 267 -11.39 14.05 -1.75
N ILE A 268 -10.34 14.68 -2.23
CA ILE A 268 -10.46 15.67 -3.30
C ILE A 268 -11.03 15.01 -4.56
N ILE A 269 -10.50 13.88 -4.99
CA ILE A 269 -10.91 13.22 -6.24
C ILE A 269 -12.32 12.65 -6.11
N TYR A 270 -12.56 11.76 -5.14
CA TYR A 270 -13.78 10.96 -5.09
C TYR A 270 -14.94 11.65 -4.37
N SER A 271 -14.67 12.51 -3.38
CA SER A 271 -15.73 13.20 -2.64
C SER A 271 -16.03 14.60 -3.19
N VAL A 272 -15.07 15.29 -3.79
CA VAL A 272 -15.25 16.64 -4.31
C VAL A 272 -15.36 16.63 -5.83
N LEU A 273 -14.27 16.36 -6.56
CA LEU A 273 -14.21 16.54 -8.00
C LEU A 273 -15.19 15.64 -8.75
N LEU A 274 -15.28 14.34 -8.38
CA LEU A 274 -16.18 13.41 -9.05
C LEU A 274 -17.66 13.77 -8.87
N ASN A 275 -18.00 14.51 -7.81
CA ASN A 275 -19.37 14.93 -7.53
C ASN A 275 -19.71 16.32 -8.07
N LEU A 276 -18.75 17.11 -8.54
CA LEU A 276 -19.01 18.40 -9.17
C LEU A 276 -19.57 18.21 -10.57
N SER A 277 -20.69 18.86 -10.87
CA SER A 277 -21.37 18.80 -12.17
C SER A 277 -20.45 19.24 -13.33
N GLY A 278 -19.59 20.24 -13.09
CA GLY A 278 -18.59 20.68 -14.06
C GLY A 278 -17.64 19.59 -14.53
N PHE A 279 -17.19 18.70 -13.64
CA PHE A 279 -16.33 17.57 -13.99
C PHE A 279 -17.07 16.41 -14.64
N LYS A 280 -18.31 16.16 -14.25
CA LYS A 280 -19.16 15.10 -14.87
C LYS A 280 -19.43 15.35 -16.35
N ASN A 281 -19.49 16.61 -16.75
CA ASN A 281 -19.81 17.01 -18.13
C ASN A 281 -18.56 17.23 -19.01
N MET A 282 -17.36 17.09 -18.45
CA MET A 282 -16.12 17.21 -19.20
C MET A 282 -15.78 15.92 -19.95
N THR A 283 -15.03 16.07 -21.05
CA THR A 283 -14.36 14.90 -21.65
C THR A 283 -13.37 14.31 -20.67
N SER A 284 -13.18 12.98 -20.69
CA SER A 284 -12.27 12.32 -19.78
C SER A 284 -10.85 12.89 -19.81
N ALA A 285 -10.36 13.26 -21.00
CA ALA A 285 -9.05 13.89 -21.14
C ALA A 285 -8.97 15.23 -20.38
N SER A 286 -9.92 16.14 -20.62
CA SER A 286 -9.96 17.44 -19.95
C SER A 286 -10.12 17.28 -18.44
N ALA A 287 -11.01 16.38 -18.00
CA ALA A 287 -11.24 16.12 -16.58
C ALA A 287 -9.96 15.64 -15.86
N VAL A 288 -9.19 14.73 -16.46
CA VAL A 288 -7.91 14.26 -15.88
C VAL A 288 -6.88 15.39 -15.82
N TRP A 289 -6.65 16.10 -16.95
CA TRP A 289 -5.61 17.13 -16.99
C TRP A 289 -5.89 18.33 -16.08
N ILE A 290 -7.15 18.61 -15.77
CA ILE A 290 -7.53 19.64 -14.81
C ILE A 290 -7.54 19.11 -13.36
N SER A 291 -8.04 17.88 -13.14
CA SER A 291 -8.10 17.29 -11.80
C SER A 291 -6.71 17.02 -11.21
N LEU A 292 -5.75 16.64 -12.04
CA LEU A 292 -4.40 16.30 -11.59
C LEU A 292 -3.69 17.45 -10.85
N PRO A 293 -3.52 18.65 -11.44
CA PRO A 293 -2.91 19.78 -10.74
C PRO A 293 -3.73 20.25 -9.54
N ILE A 294 -5.06 20.27 -9.64
CA ILE A 294 -5.93 20.65 -8.51
C ILE A 294 -5.71 19.70 -7.33
N THR A 295 -5.72 18.40 -7.58
CA THR A 295 -5.53 17.40 -6.53
C THR A 295 -4.12 17.45 -5.95
N LEU A 296 -3.11 17.63 -6.80
CA LEU A 296 -1.71 17.72 -6.37
C LEU A 296 -1.49 18.96 -5.49
N LEU A 297 -1.86 20.14 -5.96
CA LEU A 297 -1.68 21.39 -5.24
C LEU A 297 -2.56 21.45 -3.99
N GLY A 298 -3.81 21.01 -4.08
CA GLY A 298 -4.72 20.95 -2.94
C GLY A 298 -4.22 20.00 -1.84
N SER A 299 -3.69 18.83 -2.22
CA SER A 299 -3.15 17.88 -1.25
C SER A 299 -1.86 18.38 -0.60
N LEU A 300 -0.96 18.99 -1.37
CA LEU A 300 0.27 19.58 -0.84
C LEU A 300 -0.02 20.77 0.08
N GLY A 301 -0.95 21.65 -0.32
CA GLY A 301 -1.39 22.79 0.48
C GLY A 301 -2.04 22.37 1.79
N ALA A 302 -2.96 21.40 1.75
CA ALA A 302 -3.59 20.86 2.95
C ALA A 302 -2.58 20.16 3.89
N ALA A 303 -1.65 19.38 3.34
CA ALA A 303 -0.60 18.74 4.13
C ALA A 303 0.33 19.78 4.78
N TRP A 304 0.62 20.87 4.06
CA TRP A 304 1.40 21.97 4.60
C TRP A 304 0.66 22.67 5.75
N LEU A 305 -0.61 23.00 5.58
CA LEU A 305 -1.46 23.58 6.63
C LEU A 305 -1.52 22.66 7.87
N MET A 306 -1.75 21.37 7.67
CA MET A 306 -1.78 20.40 8.78
C MET A 306 -0.44 20.35 9.52
N SER A 307 0.68 20.35 8.81
CA SER A 307 2.01 20.27 9.42
C SER A 307 2.37 21.52 10.23
N HIS A 308 1.88 22.69 9.84
CA HIS A 308 2.23 23.96 10.51
C HIS A 308 1.23 24.36 11.61
N TYR A 309 -0.05 24.06 11.45
CA TYR A 309 -1.09 24.55 12.34
C TYR A 309 -1.73 23.48 13.23
N VAL A 310 -1.83 22.24 12.75
CA VAL A 310 -2.57 21.18 13.43
C VAL A 310 -1.63 20.30 14.27
N TYR A 311 -0.58 19.76 13.67
CA TYR A 311 0.35 18.87 14.37
C TYR A 311 1.04 19.50 15.59
N PRO A 312 1.51 20.76 15.56
CA PRO A 312 2.11 21.38 16.74
C PRO A 312 1.14 21.53 17.91
N LYS A 313 -0.15 21.76 17.63
CA LYS A 313 -1.18 21.88 18.68
C LYS A 313 -1.52 20.53 19.32
N ILE A 314 -1.56 19.46 18.51
CA ILE A 314 -1.81 18.11 19.00
C ILE A 314 -0.64 17.60 19.86
N LEU A 315 0.60 17.83 19.41
CA LEU A 315 1.79 17.40 20.14
C LEU A 315 1.95 18.12 21.48
N LYS A 316 1.61 19.41 21.56
CA LYS A 316 1.63 20.18 22.84
C LYS A 316 0.59 19.67 23.85
N ARG A 317 -0.55 19.13 23.40
CA ARG A 317 -1.58 18.58 24.31
C ARG A 317 -1.21 17.21 24.92
N HIS A 318 -0.25 16.50 24.34
CA HIS A 318 0.20 15.21 24.86
C HIS A 318 1.50 15.28 25.66
N SER A 319 2.10 16.47 25.79
CA SER A 319 3.29 16.75 26.60
C SER A 319 2.98 17.53 27.89
N ALA A 320 1.73 17.92 28.10
CA ALA A 320 1.18 18.43 29.35
C ALA A 320 0.30 17.36 30.01
#